data_293a0272fec040ea71edd3a47c985a30
#
_entry.id   293a0272fec040ea71edd3a47c985a30
#
_cell.length_a   1.000
_cell.length_b   1.000
_cell.length_c   1.000
_cell.angle_alpha   90.00
_cell.angle_beta   90.00
_cell.angle_gamma   90.00
#
_symmetry.space_group_name_H-M   'P 1'
#
loop_
_entity.id
_entity.type
_entity.pdbx_description
1 polymer ?
#
loop_
_entity_poly.entity_id
_entity_poly.type
_entity_poly.pdbx_seq_one_letter_code
_entity_poly.pdbx_strand_id
1 'polypeptide(L)'
;GTPSMPADSRVRAVVGMAAYTRPLGDETLSAVDVPTLLVSGTSDATTPITLDTERPWTLVAGRPLLRVDLARAGHQSFTDVCAYRDLLDTVPDLPQALRDAVHEYAADGCGPGLLDIGTALRLTNRYAIAFLLRWLAGDASVDRWLGSPEGPDDASVVSLQQR
;
A
#
# COMPACT_ATOMS: atom_id res chain seq x y z
N GLY A 1 21.98 10.07 -17.37
CA GLY A 1 20.55 9.83 -17.40
C GLY A 1 20.30 8.35 -17.29
N THR A 2 19.40 7.96 -16.41
CA THR A 2 18.91 6.58 -16.34
C THR A 2 18.21 6.30 -17.67
N PRO A 3 18.52 5.19 -18.37
CA PRO A 3 17.83 4.87 -19.60
C PRO A 3 16.33 4.71 -19.30
N SER A 4 15.50 5.48 -19.97
CA SER A 4 14.05 5.33 -19.91
C SER A 4 13.71 3.95 -20.48
N MET A 5 13.22 3.06 -19.65
CA MET A 5 12.70 1.79 -20.14
C MET A 5 11.42 2.07 -20.92
N PRO A 6 11.24 1.47 -22.12
CA PRO A 6 9.98 1.65 -22.86
C PRO A 6 8.81 1.09 -22.05
N ALA A 7 7.68 1.75 -22.12
CA ALA A 7 6.45 1.28 -21.49
C ALA A 7 6.08 -0.13 -22.03
N ASP A 8 5.82 -1.07 -21.12
CA ASP A 8 5.34 -2.40 -21.50
C ASP A 8 3.81 -2.37 -21.64
N SER A 9 3.33 -2.50 -22.86
CA SER A 9 1.89 -2.47 -23.17
C SER A 9 1.06 -3.58 -22.53
N ARG A 10 1.69 -4.58 -21.93
CA ARG A 10 1.02 -5.62 -21.15
C ARG A 10 0.59 -5.15 -19.76
N VAL A 11 1.23 -4.10 -19.23
CA VAL A 11 0.83 -3.47 -17.97
C VAL A 11 -0.43 -2.65 -18.23
N ARG A 12 -1.55 -3.01 -17.63
CA ARG A 12 -2.85 -2.38 -17.84
C ARG A 12 -3.42 -1.72 -16.57
N ALA A 13 -2.85 -1.98 -15.42
CA ALA A 13 -3.19 -1.33 -14.16
C ALA A 13 -1.99 -1.43 -13.20
N VAL A 14 -1.89 -0.50 -12.25
CA VAL A 14 -0.85 -0.47 -11.23
C VAL A 14 -1.49 -0.36 -9.84
N VAL A 15 -1.00 -1.15 -8.89
CA VAL A 15 -1.31 -1.00 -7.46
C VAL A 15 0.01 -0.79 -6.73
N GLY A 16 0.21 0.37 -6.13
CA GLY A 16 1.34 0.68 -5.26
C GLY A 16 0.89 0.63 -3.79
N MET A 17 1.43 -0.32 -3.01
CA MET A 17 1.18 -0.43 -1.58
C MET A 17 2.45 -0.02 -0.84
N ALA A 18 2.38 1.03 -0.01
CA ALA A 18 3.55 1.61 0.66
C ALA A 18 4.74 1.75 -0.30
N ALA A 19 4.49 2.26 -1.51
CA ALA A 19 5.45 2.23 -2.60
C ALA A 19 6.59 3.22 -2.37
N TYR A 20 7.84 2.76 -2.54
CA TYR A 20 9.03 3.60 -2.48
C TYR A 20 9.24 4.32 -3.81
N THR A 21 8.72 5.53 -3.95
CA THR A 21 8.70 6.28 -5.22
C THR A 21 9.80 7.33 -5.35
N ARG A 22 10.50 7.67 -4.27
CA ARG A 22 11.56 8.70 -4.26
C ARG A 22 12.63 8.56 -5.35
N PRO A 23 13.09 7.33 -5.70
CA PRO A 23 14.09 7.19 -6.76
C PRO A 23 13.55 7.43 -8.17
N LEU A 24 12.25 7.45 -8.36
CA LEU A 24 11.63 7.65 -9.67
C LEU A 24 11.66 9.13 -10.04
N GLY A 25 12.08 9.45 -11.27
CA GLY A 25 12.02 10.81 -11.80
C GLY A 25 10.57 11.27 -12.08
N ASP A 26 10.34 12.59 -12.13
CA ASP A 26 9.00 13.14 -12.43
C ASP A 26 8.49 12.69 -13.79
N GLU A 27 9.38 12.62 -14.78
CA GLU A 27 9.04 12.10 -16.12
C GLU A 27 8.58 10.64 -16.06
N THR A 28 9.24 9.80 -15.23
CA THR A 28 8.85 8.39 -15.06
C THR A 28 7.47 8.27 -14.44
N LEU A 29 7.18 9.06 -13.41
CA LEU A 29 5.86 9.05 -12.77
C LEU A 29 4.78 9.59 -13.69
N SER A 30 5.07 10.66 -14.45
CA SER A 30 4.13 11.27 -15.39
C SER A 30 3.86 10.37 -16.61
N ALA A 31 4.78 9.47 -16.94
CA ALA A 31 4.60 8.49 -18.01
C ALA A 31 3.70 7.30 -17.63
N VAL A 32 3.32 7.16 -16.35
CA VAL A 32 2.34 6.16 -15.94
C VAL A 32 0.95 6.63 -16.38
N ASP A 33 0.42 6.01 -17.43
CA ASP A 33 -0.83 6.40 -18.11
C ASP A 33 -1.98 5.39 -17.93
N VAL A 34 -1.75 4.33 -17.15
CA VAL A 34 -2.74 3.29 -16.86
C VAL A 34 -3.48 3.57 -15.55
N PRO A 35 -4.68 2.98 -15.34
CA PRO A 35 -5.37 3.02 -14.05
C PRO A 35 -4.42 2.69 -12.89
N THR A 36 -4.40 3.53 -11.86
CA THR A 36 -3.45 3.39 -10.75
C THR A 36 -4.16 3.54 -9.40
N LEU A 37 -3.84 2.62 -8.48
CA LEU A 37 -4.23 2.69 -7.07
C LEU A 37 -2.97 2.88 -6.21
N LEU A 38 -3.00 3.88 -5.32
CA LEU A 38 -2.00 4.09 -4.29
C LEU A 38 -2.62 3.75 -2.94
N VAL A 39 -2.01 2.83 -2.18
CA VAL A 39 -2.41 2.50 -0.80
C VAL A 39 -1.25 2.86 0.12
N SER A 40 -1.52 3.66 1.15
CA SER A 40 -0.49 4.25 2.02
C SER A 40 -0.89 4.15 3.48
N GLY A 41 0.09 4.17 4.37
CA GLY A 41 -0.12 4.24 5.83
C GLY A 41 0.23 5.61 6.38
N THR A 42 -0.62 6.18 7.25
CA THR A 42 -0.33 7.51 7.82
C THR A 42 0.78 7.49 8.87
N SER A 43 1.16 6.32 9.37
CA SER A 43 2.27 6.11 10.32
C SER A 43 3.48 5.43 9.68
N ASP A 44 3.52 5.32 8.34
CA ASP A 44 4.64 4.74 7.60
C ASP A 44 5.87 5.63 7.71
N ALA A 45 6.87 5.18 8.44
CA ALA A 45 8.13 5.88 8.62
C ALA A 45 9.15 5.58 7.50
N THR A 46 8.99 4.45 6.83
CA THR A 46 9.85 4.00 5.73
C THR A 46 9.51 4.70 4.42
N THR A 47 8.22 4.76 4.06
CA THR A 47 7.71 5.45 2.87
C THR A 47 6.62 6.46 3.25
N PRO A 48 6.98 7.57 3.93
CA PRO A 48 6.04 8.57 4.38
C PRO A 48 5.21 9.13 3.23
N ILE A 49 3.91 9.33 3.48
CA ILE A 49 2.94 9.85 2.49
C ILE A 49 3.46 11.11 1.80
N THR A 50 4.03 12.04 2.56
CA THR A 50 4.54 13.32 2.05
C THR A 50 5.68 13.17 1.04
N LEU A 51 6.44 12.09 1.11
CA LEU A 51 7.59 11.84 0.25
C LEU A 51 7.30 10.83 -0.88
N ASP A 52 6.47 9.82 -0.60
CA ASP A 52 6.33 8.67 -1.48
C ASP A 52 4.93 8.50 -2.09
N THR A 53 3.90 9.22 -1.57
CA THR A 53 2.52 9.13 -2.09
C THR A 53 2.03 10.43 -2.72
N GLU A 54 2.30 11.59 -2.12
CA GLU A 54 1.81 12.89 -2.62
C GLU A 54 2.38 13.22 -4.00
N ARG A 55 3.63 12.88 -4.23
CA ARG A 55 4.28 13.14 -5.51
C ARG A 55 3.69 12.28 -6.65
N PRO A 56 3.59 10.93 -6.56
CA PRO A 56 2.90 10.16 -7.59
C PRO A 56 1.41 10.52 -7.69
N TRP A 57 0.72 10.85 -6.59
CA TRP A 57 -0.64 11.36 -6.61
C TRP A 57 -0.80 12.59 -7.52
N THR A 58 0.20 13.45 -7.55
CA THR A 58 0.19 14.67 -8.38
C THR A 58 0.58 14.41 -9.83
N LEU A 59 1.57 13.54 -10.06
CA LEU A 59 2.25 13.39 -11.35
C LEU A 59 1.66 12.29 -12.24
N VAL A 60 1.17 11.18 -11.68
CA VAL A 60 0.63 10.05 -12.47
C VAL A 60 -0.51 10.54 -13.38
N ALA A 61 -0.36 10.27 -14.68
CA ALA A 61 -1.32 10.71 -15.72
C ALA A 61 -2.50 9.74 -15.87
N GLY A 62 -2.31 8.44 -15.56
CA GLY A 62 -3.31 7.39 -15.71
C GLY A 62 -4.60 7.67 -14.94
N ARG A 63 -5.72 7.27 -15.53
CA ARG A 63 -7.06 7.41 -14.92
C ARG A 63 -7.85 6.11 -15.02
N PRO A 64 -8.65 5.79 -13.98
CA PRO A 64 -8.71 6.53 -12.72
C PRO A 64 -7.42 6.44 -11.92
N LEU A 65 -7.18 7.45 -11.12
CA LEU A 65 -6.17 7.44 -10.07
C LEU A 65 -6.88 7.45 -8.73
N LEU A 66 -6.73 6.36 -7.97
CA LEU A 66 -7.28 6.20 -6.62
C LEU A 66 -6.15 6.28 -5.59
N ARG A 67 -6.46 6.89 -4.45
CA ARG A 67 -5.57 6.93 -3.27
C ARG A 67 -6.37 6.53 -2.04
N VAL A 68 -5.83 5.56 -1.30
CA VAL A 68 -6.38 5.05 -0.04
C VAL A 68 -5.30 5.21 1.03
N ASP A 69 -5.53 6.10 1.98
CA ASP A 69 -4.64 6.25 3.14
C ASP A 69 -5.28 5.56 4.35
N LEU A 70 -4.55 4.63 4.96
CA LEU A 70 -4.97 3.91 6.16
C LEU A 70 -4.40 4.60 7.41
N ALA A 71 -5.28 5.12 8.26
CA ALA A 71 -4.89 5.77 9.50
C ALA A 71 -4.15 4.78 10.43
N ARG A 72 -3.03 5.21 10.98
CA ARG A 72 -2.17 4.44 11.89
C ARG A 72 -1.55 3.17 11.28
N ALA A 73 -1.65 2.94 9.98
CA ALA A 73 -0.88 1.90 9.31
C ALA A 73 0.58 2.36 9.14
N GLY A 74 1.53 1.51 9.47
CA GLY A 74 2.96 1.68 9.18
C GLY A 74 3.36 0.91 7.91
N HIS A 75 4.64 0.93 7.56
CA HIS A 75 5.14 0.29 6.34
C HIS A 75 4.83 -1.22 6.29
N GLN A 76 5.08 -1.91 7.39
CA GLN A 76 4.88 -3.36 7.47
C GLN A 76 3.41 -3.77 7.65
N SER A 77 2.49 -2.82 7.79
CA SER A 77 1.04 -3.11 7.86
C SER A 77 0.48 -3.70 6.55
N PHE A 78 1.25 -3.67 5.47
CA PHE A 78 0.89 -4.22 4.15
C PHE A 78 1.51 -5.59 3.88
N THR A 79 2.13 -6.22 4.87
CA THR A 79 2.86 -7.49 4.76
C THR A 79 2.49 -8.45 5.88
N ASP A 80 2.95 -9.71 5.78
CA ASP A 80 2.75 -10.73 6.80
C ASP A 80 3.81 -10.69 7.92
N VAL A 81 4.67 -9.67 7.97
CA VAL A 81 5.83 -9.63 8.87
C VAL A 81 5.44 -9.71 10.35
N CYS A 82 4.27 -9.18 10.73
CA CYS A 82 3.78 -9.29 12.11
C CYS A 82 3.55 -10.75 12.52
N ALA A 83 2.94 -11.55 11.62
CA ALA A 83 2.74 -12.98 11.86
C ALA A 83 4.06 -13.74 11.90
N TYR A 84 5.02 -13.39 11.03
CA TYR A 84 6.36 -13.98 11.06
C TYR A 84 7.12 -13.65 12.34
N ARG A 85 7.06 -12.42 12.83
CA ARG A 85 7.63 -12.00 14.12
C ARG A 85 7.08 -12.88 15.25
N ASP A 86 5.75 -12.97 15.33
CA ASP A 86 5.09 -13.70 16.41
C ASP A 86 5.40 -15.22 16.33
N LEU A 87 5.49 -15.77 15.12
CA LEU A 87 5.92 -17.15 14.91
C LEU A 87 7.37 -17.37 15.36
N LEU A 88 8.30 -16.49 15.00
CA LEU A 88 9.71 -16.59 15.36
C LEU A 88 9.92 -16.49 16.88
N ASP A 89 9.07 -15.77 17.59
CA ASP A 89 9.10 -15.70 19.05
C ASP A 89 8.81 -17.06 19.72
N THR A 90 8.14 -17.96 19.01
CA THR A 90 7.85 -19.31 19.50
C THR A 90 8.96 -20.34 19.22
N VAL A 91 9.97 -19.95 18.40
CA VAL A 91 11.05 -20.88 18.01
C VAL A 91 12.06 -21.03 19.15
N PRO A 92 12.26 -22.23 19.71
CA PRO A 92 13.29 -22.47 20.71
C PRO A 92 14.69 -22.18 20.14
N ASP A 93 15.58 -21.69 20.98
CA ASP A 93 17.00 -21.48 20.67
C ASP A 93 17.29 -20.56 19.46
N LEU A 94 16.29 -19.76 19.02
CA LEU A 94 16.53 -18.75 18.00
C LEU A 94 17.56 -17.73 18.53
N PRO A 95 18.65 -17.43 17.79
CA PRO A 95 19.63 -16.44 18.21
C PRO A 95 18.96 -15.09 18.52
N GLN A 96 19.30 -14.50 19.70
CA GLN A 96 18.68 -13.25 20.13
C GLN A 96 18.86 -12.12 19.10
N ALA A 97 20.04 -12.01 18.47
CA ALA A 97 20.30 -11.02 17.46
C ALA A 97 19.36 -11.11 16.24
N LEU A 98 18.94 -12.34 15.86
CA LEU A 98 17.97 -12.51 14.78
C LEU A 98 16.56 -12.09 15.24
N ARG A 99 16.19 -12.44 16.45
CA ARG A 99 14.92 -12.02 17.07
C ARG A 99 14.83 -10.49 17.11
N ASP A 100 15.87 -9.83 17.63
CA ASP A 100 15.94 -8.38 17.73
C ASP A 100 15.82 -7.71 16.33
N ALA A 101 16.52 -8.22 15.33
CA ALA A 101 16.46 -7.71 13.97
C ALA A 101 15.05 -7.82 13.35
N VAL A 102 14.35 -8.93 13.59
CA VAL A 102 12.96 -9.10 13.11
C VAL A 102 12.01 -8.17 13.84
N HIS A 103 12.17 -7.98 15.15
CA HIS A 103 11.36 -7.04 15.91
C HIS A 103 11.58 -5.60 15.47
N GLU A 104 12.83 -5.20 15.23
CA GLU A 104 13.16 -3.88 14.70
C GLU A 104 12.52 -3.65 13.32
N TYR A 105 12.65 -4.61 12.41
CA TYR A 105 12.05 -4.54 11.07
C TYR A 105 10.52 -4.47 11.11
N ALA A 106 9.90 -5.24 12.02
CA ALA A 106 8.45 -5.28 12.19
C ALA A 106 7.87 -4.03 12.89
N ALA A 107 8.69 -3.23 13.56
CA ALA A 107 8.24 -2.12 14.39
C ALA A 107 7.45 -1.06 13.58
N ASP A 108 7.80 -0.85 12.31
CA ASP A 108 7.07 0.05 11.40
C ASP A 108 5.86 -0.66 10.78
N GLY A 109 4.93 -1.10 11.61
CA GLY A 109 3.69 -1.76 11.18
C GLY A 109 3.07 -2.69 12.22
N CYS A 110 3.86 -3.15 13.21
CA CYS A 110 3.43 -4.11 14.20
C CYS A 110 3.62 -3.57 15.62
N GLY A 111 2.57 -3.13 16.25
CA GLY A 111 2.71 -2.70 17.64
C GLY A 111 1.51 -1.93 18.19
N PRO A 112 1.56 -1.60 19.48
CA PRO A 112 0.49 -0.85 20.11
C PRO A 112 0.37 0.56 19.50
N GLY A 113 -0.85 1.01 19.30
CA GLY A 113 -1.15 2.32 18.70
C GLY A 113 -1.18 2.34 17.17
N LEU A 114 -0.67 1.29 16.50
CA LEU A 114 -0.83 1.11 15.07
C LEU A 114 -2.18 0.48 14.73
N LEU A 115 -2.56 0.53 13.46
CA LEU A 115 -3.76 -0.14 12.96
C LEU A 115 -3.61 -1.65 13.14
N ASP A 116 -4.68 -2.31 13.59
CA ASP A 116 -4.70 -3.78 13.68
C ASP A 116 -4.34 -4.40 12.33
N ILE A 117 -3.41 -5.35 12.34
CA ILE A 117 -2.85 -5.94 11.11
C ILE A 117 -3.92 -6.67 10.28
N GLY A 118 -4.86 -7.36 10.91
CA GLY A 118 -5.96 -8.01 10.21
C GLY A 118 -6.87 -7.00 9.50
N THR A 119 -7.12 -5.87 10.14
CA THR A 119 -7.87 -4.75 9.56
C THR A 119 -7.09 -4.11 8.40
N ALA A 120 -5.78 -3.86 8.56
CA ALA A 120 -4.95 -3.28 7.51
C ALA A 120 -4.92 -4.17 6.25
N LEU A 121 -4.66 -5.47 6.42
CA LEU A 121 -4.63 -6.45 5.32
C LEU A 121 -6.01 -6.61 4.67
N ARG A 122 -7.08 -6.67 5.45
CA ARG A 122 -8.44 -6.79 4.91
C ARG A 122 -8.81 -5.57 4.06
N LEU A 123 -8.54 -4.36 4.54
CA LEU A 123 -8.82 -3.12 3.80
C LEU A 123 -7.94 -3.01 2.55
N THR A 124 -6.64 -3.30 2.66
CA THR A 124 -5.73 -3.31 1.52
C THR A 124 -6.20 -4.29 0.45
N ASN A 125 -6.54 -5.52 0.82
CA ASN A 125 -7.05 -6.54 -0.08
C ASN A 125 -8.40 -6.13 -0.72
N ARG A 126 -9.29 -5.52 0.06
CA ARG A 126 -10.55 -4.98 -0.48
C ARG A 126 -10.30 -4.07 -1.66
N TYR A 127 -9.48 -3.03 -1.47
CA TYR A 127 -9.23 -2.04 -2.52
C TYR A 127 -8.39 -2.59 -3.67
N ALA A 128 -7.31 -3.32 -3.37
CA ALA A 128 -6.42 -3.84 -4.39
C ALA A 128 -7.12 -4.87 -5.30
N ILE A 129 -7.85 -5.84 -4.72
CA ILE A 129 -8.56 -6.86 -5.48
C ILE A 129 -9.70 -6.25 -6.30
N ALA A 130 -10.53 -5.39 -5.68
CA ALA A 130 -11.61 -4.73 -6.39
C ALA A 130 -11.06 -3.88 -7.54
N PHE A 131 -9.99 -3.13 -7.32
CA PHE A 131 -9.35 -2.33 -8.35
C PHE A 131 -8.85 -3.19 -9.53
N LEU A 132 -8.13 -4.28 -9.26
CA LEU A 132 -7.64 -5.17 -10.31
C LEU A 132 -8.77 -5.88 -11.06
N LEU A 133 -9.80 -6.37 -10.37
CA LEU A 133 -10.97 -6.95 -11.03
C LEU A 133 -11.68 -5.94 -11.93
N ARG A 134 -11.84 -4.72 -11.46
CA ARG A 134 -12.50 -3.65 -12.24
C ARG A 134 -11.75 -3.32 -13.51
N TRP A 135 -10.43 -3.13 -13.43
CA TRP A 135 -9.65 -2.58 -14.54
C TRP A 135 -8.93 -3.62 -15.39
N LEU A 136 -8.70 -4.85 -14.90
CA LEU A 136 -8.14 -5.93 -15.70
C LEU A 136 -9.20 -6.86 -16.26
N ALA A 137 -10.23 -7.20 -15.45
CA ALA A 137 -11.29 -8.12 -15.87
C ALA A 137 -12.56 -7.40 -16.37
N GLY A 138 -12.68 -6.07 -16.17
CA GLY A 138 -13.85 -5.31 -16.57
C GLY A 138 -15.08 -5.53 -15.68
N ASP A 139 -14.90 -6.08 -14.48
CA ASP A 139 -15.99 -6.40 -13.56
C ASP A 139 -16.50 -5.15 -12.84
N ALA A 140 -17.65 -4.62 -13.30
CA ALA A 140 -18.29 -3.47 -12.68
C ALA A 140 -19.04 -3.81 -11.38
N SER A 141 -19.26 -5.08 -11.07
CA SER A 141 -19.97 -5.48 -9.83
C SER A 141 -19.18 -5.14 -8.56
N VAL A 142 -17.86 -4.93 -8.70
CA VAL A 142 -16.96 -4.57 -7.61
C VAL A 142 -16.89 -3.07 -7.31
N ASP A 143 -17.54 -2.21 -8.09
CA ASP A 143 -17.45 -0.74 -7.93
C ASP A 143 -17.86 -0.29 -6.52
N ARG A 144 -18.82 -0.98 -5.88
CA ARG A 144 -19.21 -0.74 -4.48
C ARG A 144 -18.06 -0.93 -3.48
N TRP A 145 -17.06 -1.74 -3.81
CA TRP A 145 -15.90 -1.99 -2.96
C TRP A 145 -14.80 -0.94 -3.09
N LEU A 146 -14.86 -0.12 -4.16
CA LEU A 146 -13.93 0.99 -4.41
C LEU A 146 -14.38 2.30 -3.76
N GLY A 147 -15.58 2.34 -3.16
CA GLY A 147 -16.06 3.45 -2.36
C GLY A 147 -15.58 3.39 -0.91
N SER A 148 -16.02 4.37 -0.11
CA SER A 148 -15.77 4.37 1.35
C SER A 148 -16.35 3.11 1.99
N PRO A 149 -15.69 2.58 3.07
CA PRO A 149 -16.24 1.44 3.80
C PRO A 149 -17.60 1.78 4.44
N GLU A 150 -18.49 0.79 4.50
CA GLU A 150 -19.85 0.97 5.05
C GLU A 150 -19.88 0.95 6.58
N GLY A 151 -18.92 0.27 7.23
CA GLY A 151 -18.83 0.16 8.68
C GLY A 151 -18.17 1.38 9.32
N PRO A 152 -18.64 1.90 10.46
CA PRO A 152 -18.10 3.09 11.11
C PRO A 152 -16.62 2.89 11.52
N ASP A 153 -16.24 1.70 11.96
CA ASP A 153 -14.86 1.40 12.37
C ASP A 153 -13.90 1.49 11.19
N ASP A 154 -14.24 0.87 10.07
CA ASP A 154 -13.44 0.92 8.84
C ASP A 154 -13.42 2.34 8.25
N ALA A 155 -14.57 3.02 8.23
CA ALA A 155 -14.68 4.40 7.74
C ALA A 155 -13.84 5.38 8.56
N SER A 156 -13.63 5.11 9.85
CA SER A 156 -12.81 5.96 10.72
C SER A 156 -11.31 5.88 10.42
N VAL A 157 -10.87 4.83 9.72
CA VAL A 157 -9.44 4.59 9.43
C VAL A 157 -9.10 4.68 7.94
N VAL A 158 -10.07 4.90 7.06
CA VAL A 158 -9.86 5.02 5.61
C VAL A 158 -10.08 6.45 5.14
N SER A 159 -9.09 7.04 4.49
CA SER A 159 -9.24 8.24 3.65
C SER A 159 -9.16 7.84 2.19
N LEU A 160 -10.20 8.12 1.42
CA LEU A 160 -10.29 7.78 -0.01
C LEU A 160 -10.34 9.05 -0.84
N GLN A 161 -9.51 9.10 -1.88
CA GLN A 161 -9.48 10.16 -2.89
C GLN A 161 -9.48 9.54 -4.29
N GLN A 162 -10.09 10.25 -5.25
CA GLN A 162 -10.14 9.82 -6.65
C GLN A 162 -9.97 11.01 -7.59
N ARG A 163 -9.25 10.77 -8.67
CA ARG A 163 -9.04 11.73 -9.76
C ARG A 163 -9.28 11.07 -11.11
#